data_8c394bc3791c3fed3918a40b3d587f38
#
_entry.id   8c394bc3791c3fed3918a40b3d587f38
#
_cell.length_a   1.000
_cell.length_b   1.000
_cell.length_c   1.000
_cell.angle_alpha   90.00
_cell.angle_beta   90.00
_cell.angle_gamma   90.00
#
_symmetry.space_group_name_H-M   'P 1'
#
loop_
_entity.id
_entity.type
_entity.pdbx_description
1 polymer ?
#
loop_
_entity_poly.entity_id
_entity_poly.type
_entity_poly.pdbx_seq_one_letter_code
_entity_poly.pdbx_strand_id
1 'polypeptide(L)'
;MRYRVVAMGRVRDAALRAACDEYLERLRRYTRVEEREVKEEARVLEAVPDGSRLVALSRSGEEWTSAQLAEWTARWRRCSARRSASGACPG
;
A
#
# COMPACT_ATOMS: atom_id res chain seq x y z
N MET A 1 -9.88 6.16 -3.37
CA MET A 1 -8.48 6.03 -2.90
C MET A 1 -7.73 5.02 -3.75
N ARG A 2 -6.47 5.25 -4.00
CA ARG A 2 -5.63 4.37 -4.80
C ARG A 2 -4.51 3.80 -3.94
N TYR A 3 -4.26 2.51 -4.07
CA TYR A 3 -3.17 1.83 -3.38
C TYR A 3 -2.12 1.39 -4.37
N ARG A 4 -0.86 1.50 -3.99
CA ARG A 4 0.25 0.98 -4.78
C ARG A 4 1.13 0.12 -3.88
N VAL A 5 1.32 -1.13 -4.28
CA VAL A 5 2.23 -2.04 -3.62
C VAL A 5 3.53 -2.04 -4.41
N VAL A 6 4.61 -1.63 -3.78
CA VAL A 6 5.93 -1.60 -4.41
C VAL A 6 6.79 -2.66 -3.74
N ALA A 7 7.34 -3.56 -4.53
CA ALA A 7 8.18 -4.64 -4.05
C ALA A 7 9.48 -4.70 -4.83
N MET A 8 10.56 -5.06 -4.15
CA MET A 8 11.83 -5.32 -4.79
C MET A 8 11.89 -6.78 -5.19
N GLY A 9 12.01 -7.02 -6.49
CA GLY A 9 12.07 -8.37 -7.04
C GLY A 9 10.68 -8.95 -7.28
N ARG A 10 10.68 -10.21 -7.71
CA ARG A 10 9.48 -10.93 -8.11
C ARG A 10 9.25 -12.12 -7.17
N VAL A 11 7.99 -12.40 -6.86
CA VAL A 11 7.63 -13.61 -6.14
C VAL A 11 7.89 -14.81 -7.06
N ARG A 12 8.83 -15.66 -6.68
CA ARG A 12 9.25 -16.81 -7.50
C ARG A 12 8.44 -18.07 -7.23
N ASP A 13 7.86 -18.19 -6.04
CA ASP A 13 7.02 -19.33 -5.70
C ASP A 13 5.67 -19.19 -6.39
N ALA A 14 5.33 -20.17 -7.23
CA ALA A 14 4.09 -20.12 -8.00
C ALA A 14 2.84 -20.14 -7.12
N ALA A 15 2.86 -20.86 -6.01
CA ALA A 15 1.73 -20.91 -5.08
C ALA A 15 1.52 -19.57 -4.38
N LEU A 16 2.61 -18.92 -3.94
CA LEU A 16 2.55 -17.58 -3.33
C LEU A 16 2.11 -16.54 -4.34
N ARG A 17 2.60 -16.62 -5.58
CA ARG A 17 2.20 -15.70 -6.64
C ARG A 17 0.70 -15.82 -6.93
N ALA A 18 0.20 -17.04 -7.02
CA ALA A 18 -1.23 -17.29 -7.24
C ALA A 18 -2.09 -16.74 -6.11
N ALA A 19 -1.65 -16.90 -4.86
CA ALA A 19 -2.35 -16.35 -3.70
C ALA A 19 -2.37 -14.82 -3.72
N CYS A 20 -1.24 -14.19 -4.04
CA CYS A 20 -1.16 -12.73 -4.17
C CYS A 20 -2.10 -12.21 -5.26
N ASP A 21 -2.11 -12.86 -6.41
CA ASP A 21 -2.97 -12.47 -7.53
C ASP A 21 -4.44 -12.57 -7.16
N GLU A 22 -4.83 -13.62 -6.42
CA GLU A 22 -6.20 -13.78 -5.94
C GLU A 22 -6.60 -12.65 -4.99
N TYR A 23 -5.75 -12.30 -4.04
CA TYR A 23 -6.02 -11.19 -3.11
C TYR A 23 -6.09 -9.84 -3.83
N LEU A 24 -5.20 -9.60 -4.78
CA LEU A 24 -5.21 -8.37 -5.57
C LEU A 24 -6.50 -8.25 -6.38
N GLU A 25 -6.95 -9.35 -6.98
CA GLU A 25 -8.19 -9.38 -7.74
C GLU A 25 -9.40 -9.06 -6.87
N ARG A 26 -9.44 -9.60 -5.65
CA ARG A 26 -10.50 -9.29 -4.69
C ARG A 26 -10.48 -7.81 -4.29
N LEU A 27 -9.31 -7.27 -4.02
CA LEU A 27 -9.15 -5.87 -3.64
C LEU A 27 -9.57 -4.92 -4.76
N ARG A 28 -9.33 -5.27 -6.01
CA ARG A 28 -9.70 -4.45 -7.16
C ARG A 28 -11.20 -4.24 -7.30
N ARG A 29 -12.01 -5.08 -6.67
CA ARG A 29 -13.46 -4.90 -6.65
C ARG A 29 -13.90 -3.75 -5.75
N TYR A 30 -13.06 -3.39 -4.77
CA TYR A 30 -13.36 -2.37 -3.78
C TYR A 30 -12.59 -1.07 -3.98
N THR A 31 -11.39 -1.16 -4.54
CA THR A 31 -10.51 -0.02 -4.70
C THR A 31 -9.51 -0.26 -5.82
N ARG A 32 -8.80 0.78 -6.22
CA ARG A 32 -7.73 0.66 -7.21
C ARG A 32 -6.45 0.24 -6.51
N VAL A 33 -5.90 -0.90 -6.91
CA VAL A 33 -4.64 -1.42 -6.40
C VAL A 33 -3.71 -1.69 -7.57
N GLU A 34 -2.51 -1.13 -7.51
CA GLU A 34 -1.45 -1.37 -8.48
C GLU A 34 -0.31 -2.10 -7.80
N GLU A 35 0.33 -3.03 -8.50
CA GLU A 35 1.53 -3.68 -8.07
C GLU A 35 2.69 -3.25 -8.96
N ARG A 36 3.78 -2.80 -8.34
CA ARG A 36 5.00 -2.42 -9.04
C ARG A 36 6.17 -3.25 -8.53
N GLU A 37 6.93 -3.80 -9.46
CA GLU A 37 8.17 -4.51 -9.14
C GLU A 37 9.34 -3.63 -9.55
N VAL A 38 10.32 -3.47 -8.66
CA VAL A 38 11.55 -2.74 -8.96
C VAL A 38 12.75 -3.67 -8.75
N LYS A 39 13.80 -3.46 -9.51
CA LYS A 39 14.99 -4.31 -9.46
C LYS A 39 16.00 -3.87 -8.42
N GLU A 40 16.00 -2.60 -8.07
CA GLU A 40 16.97 -2.00 -7.16
C GLU A 40 16.26 -1.31 -6.01
N GLU A 41 16.85 -1.41 -4.82
CA GLU A 41 16.33 -0.77 -3.62
C GLU A 41 16.15 0.74 -3.80
N ALA A 42 17.09 1.39 -4.45
CA ALA A 42 17.02 2.83 -4.70
C ALA A 42 15.79 3.25 -5.52
N ARG A 43 15.24 2.35 -6.31
CA ARG A 43 14.08 2.63 -7.14
C ARG A 43 12.74 2.49 -6.43
N VAL A 44 12.74 1.90 -5.24
CA VAL A 44 11.51 1.74 -4.45
C VAL A 44 10.87 3.09 -4.16
N LEU A 45 11.66 4.05 -3.70
CA LEU A 45 11.16 5.39 -3.39
C LEU A 45 10.73 6.16 -4.63
N GLU A 46 11.39 5.94 -5.76
CA GLU A 46 11.01 6.56 -7.02
C GLU A 46 9.63 6.09 -7.52
N ALA A 47 9.25 4.87 -7.16
CA ALA A 47 7.96 4.32 -7.54
C ALA A 47 6.80 4.82 -6.65
N VAL A 48 7.11 5.53 -5.57
CA VAL A 48 6.11 6.13 -4.68
C VAL A 48 5.69 7.49 -5.22
N PRO A 49 4.41 7.69 -5.57
CA PRO A 49 3.95 8.99 -6.06
C PRO A 49 4.05 10.06 -4.98
N ASP A 50 4.32 11.30 -5.41
CA ASP A 50 4.33 12.45 -4.52
C ASP A 50 2.96 12.63 -3.86
N GLY A 51 2.97 12.99 -2.59
CA GLY A 51 1.74 13.17 -1.82
C GLY A 51 1.11 11.88 -1.30
N SER A 52 1.73 10.74 -1.57
CA SER A 52 1.26 9.45 -1.08
C SER A 52 1.65 9.22 0.37
N ARG A 53 0.81 8.46 1.08
CA ARG A 53 1.17 7.96 2.40
C ARG A 53 1.95 6.66 2.24
N LEU A 54 3.15 6.62 2.77
CA LEU A 54 4.02 5.45 2.67
C LEU A 54 3.91 4.56 3.90
N VAL A 55 3.71 3.27 3.66
CA VAL A 55 3.81 2.25 4.71
C VAL A 55 4.91 1.29 4.30
N ALA A 56 5.98 1.24 5.10
CA ALA A 56 7.07 0.32 4.86
C ALA A 56 6.83 -0.99 5.60
N LEU A 57 6.87 -2.10 4.88
CA LEU A 57 6.74 -3.43 5.46
C LEU A 57 8.12 -3.99 5.74
N SER A 58 8.41 -4.24 7.00
CA SER A 58 9.72 -4.69 7.46
C SER A 58 9.57 -5.75 8.55
N ARG A 59 10.54 -6.65 8.64
CA ARG A 59 10.58 -7.65 9.71
C ARG A 59 10.82 -7.04 11.09
N SER A 60 11.49 -5.89 11.13
CA SER A 60 11.81 -5.18 12.36
C SER A 60 10.78 -4.14 12.73
N GLY A 61 9.75 -3.98 11.91
CA GLY A 61 8.69 -3.03 12.15
C GLY A 61 7.68 -3.51 13.17
N GLU A 62 6.75 -2.64 13.50
CA GLU A 62 5.64 -2.96 14.38
C GLU A 62 4.68 -3.94 13.69
N GLU A 63 4.24 -4.96 14.42
CA GLU A 63 3.27 -5.91 13.89
C GLU A 63 1.86 -5.35 13.98
N TRP A 64 1.19 -5.29 12.84
CA TRP A 64 -0.20 -4.87 12.77
C TRP A 64 -1.10 -6.03 12.36
N THR A 65 -2.26 -6.08 12.96
CA THR A 65 -3.32 -6.98 12.48
C THR A 65 -3.97 -6.39 11.23
N SER A 66 -4.71 -7.21 10.51
CA SER A 66 -5.47 -6.72 9.36
C SER A 66 -6.47 -5.63 9.76
N ALA A 67 -7.07 -5.76 10.94
CA ALA A 67 -7.98 -4.75 11.47
C ALA A 67 -7.29 -3.41 11.74
N GLN A 68 -6.07 -3.44 12.28
CA GLN A 68 -5.28 -2.22 12.53
C GLN A 68 -4.91 -1.52 11.23
N LEU A 69 -4.51 -2.28 10.22
CA LEU A 69 -4.20 -1.72 8.90
C LEU A 69 -5.45 -1.10 8.27
N ALA A 70 -6.59 -1.77 8.37
CA ALA A 70 -7.85 -1.26 7.84
C ALA A 70 -8.25 0.04 8.52
N GLU A 71 -8.09 0.14 9.83
CA GLU A 71 -8.40 1.35 10.59
C GLU A 71 -7.49 2.51 10.19
N TRP A 72 -6.18 2.25 10.05
CA TRP A 72 -5.23 3.26 9.60
C TRP A 72 -5.60 3.78 8.21
N THR A 73 -5.94 2.86 7.30
CA THR A 73 -6.34 3.20 5.93
C THR A 73 -7.61 4.06 5.93
N ALA A 74 -8.58 3.70 6.76
CA ALA A 74 -9.83 4.47 6.88
C ALA A 74 -9.57 5.89 7.40
N ARG A 75 -8.67 6.06 8.36
CA ARG A 75 -8.25 7.38 8.83
C ARG A 75 -7.63 8.21 7.73
N TRP A 76 -6.72 7.61 6.98
CA TRP A 76 -6.07 8.29 5.86
C TRP A 76 -7.08 8.72 4.81
N ARG A 77 -8.04 7.86 4.50
CA ARG A 77 -9.11 8.19 3.55
C ARG A 77 -9.93 9.39 4.00
N ARG A 78 -10.33 9.41 5.27
CA ARG A 78 -11.07 10.55 5.86
C ARG A 78 -10.23 11.81 5.83
N CYS A 79 -8.95 11.70 6.17
CA CYS A 79 -8.02 12.81 6.15
C CYS A 79 -7.85 13.38 4.75
N SER A 80 -7.71 12.53 3.75
CA SER A 80 -7.59 12.94 2.34
C SER A 80 -8.85 13.68 1.86
N ALA A 81 -10.02 13.21 2.27
CA ALA A 81 -11.28 13.89 1.93
C ALA A 81 -11.39 15.25 2.57
N ARG A 82 -10.85 15.43 3.78
CA ARG A 82 -10.86 16.72 4.50
C ARG A 82 -9.75 17.67 4.05
N ARG A 83 -8.74 17.16 3.38
CA ARG A 83 -7.56 17.94 3.00
C ARG A 83 -7.90 19.17 2.16
N SER A 84 -8.88 19.07 1.31
CA SER A 84 -9.32 20.20 0.49
C SER A 84 -10.00 21.29 1.33
N ALA A 85 -10.51 20.97 2.51
CA ALA A 85 -11.20 21.91 3.38
C ALA A 85 -10.31 22.50 4.47
N SER A 86 -9.44 21.69 5.11
CA SER A 86 -8.67 22.13 6.28
C SER A 86 -7.15 22.04 6.13
N GLY A 87 -6.65 21.28 5.19
CA GLY A 87 -5.23 21.15 4.95
C GLY A 87 -4.45 20.37 6.01
N ALA A 88 -5.04 20.03 7.14
CA ALA A 88 -4.36 19.32 8.22
C ALA A 88 -4.73 17.85 8.26
N CYS A 89 -3.74 16.98 8.36
CA CYS A 89 -3.95 15.55 8.44
C CYS A 89 -3.28 15.00 9.71
N PRO A 90 -4.03 14.41 10.64
CA PRO A 90 -3.44 13.80 11.81
C PRO A 90 -2.66 12.56 11.43
N GLY A 91 -1.44 12.50 11.83
CA GLY A 91 -0.48 11.46 11.81
C GLY A 91 -0.34 10.38 10.85
#